data_9191ea85c41ad9bd05261044d74862ec
#
_entry.id   9191ea85c41ad9bd05261044d74862ec
#
_cell.length_a   1.000
_cell.length_b   1.000
_cell.length_c   1.000
_cell.angle_alpha   90.00
_cell.angle_beta   90.00
_cell.angle_gamma   90.00
#
_symmetry.space_group_name_H-M   'P 1'
#
loop_
_entity.id
_entity.type
_entity.pdbx_description
1 polymer ?
#
loop_
_entity_poly.entity_id
_entity_poly.type
_entity_poly.pdbx_seq_one_letter_code
_entity_poly.pdbx_strand_id
1 'polypeptide(L)'
;YAYYQNSNHNIDNAEKELLFALSKSYDLYNYMLQLIVALTQEAQKRYEVEVARAQREGAPEPSSRFAYNRFAVQLEENKMLADWADVKKSSWEEDIETVRKIYTAIVSSDLYASYIDGSMTKDHEEELTDYAYDREFWRRAYKTFIQNNDDLDALLEEKSLYWNDDKDIIDTFVLKTIKRFEPTSKADQELLPEYKDEEDRDFA
;
A
#
# COMPACT_ATOMS: atom_id res chain seq x y z
N TYR A 1 -37.57 -11.54 -31.73
CA TYR A 1 -37.88 -11.26 -30.30
C TYR A 1 -36.94 -12.04 -29.35
N ALA A 2 -36.81 -13.35 -29.56
CA ALA A 2 -35.88 -14.18 -28.76
C ALA A 2 -34.42 -13.78 -28.93
N TYR A 3 -34.00 -13.32 -30.11
CA TYR A 3 -32.66 -12.83 -30.37
C TYR A 3 -32.34 -11.55 -29.56
N TYR A 4 -33.29 -10.62 -29.48
CA TYR A 4 -33.14 -9.41 -28.68
C TYR A 4 -33.09 -9.70 -27.19
N GLN A 5 -33.84 -10.65 -26.69
CA GLN A 5 -33.80 -11.07 -25.29
C GLN A 5 -32.47 -11.71 -24.92
N ASN A 6 -31.91 -12.57 -25.76
CA ASN A 6 -30.60 -13.18 -25.54
C ASN A 6 -29.47 -12.16 -25.60
N SER A 7 -29.54 -11.18 -26.51
CA SER A 7 -28.59 -10.11 -26.62
C SER A 7 -28.54 -9.22 -25.35
N ASN A 8 -29.72 -8.83 -24.85
CA ASN A 8 -29.83 -8.05 -23.60
C ASN A 8 -29.33 -8.85 -22.40
N HIS A 9 -29.61 -10.13 -22.30
CA HIS A 9 -29.14 -11.00 -21.24
C HIS A 9 -27.63 -11.14 -21.24
N ASN A 10 -27.00 -11.24 -22.41
CA ASN A 10 -25.54 -11.28 -22.55
C ASN A 10 -24.86 -9.95 -22.16
N ILE A 11 -25.50 -8.81 -22.47
CA ILE A 11 -25.01 -7.47 -22.07
C ILE A 11 -25.09 -7.34 -20.55
N ASP A 12 -26.19 -7.72 -19.92
CA ASP A 12 -26.34 -7.68 -18.46
C ASP A 12 -25.29 -8.55 -17.76
N ASN A 13 -25.00 -9.74 -18.28
CA ASN A 13 -23.96 -10.62 -17.74
C ASN A 13 -22.56 -10.03 -17.90
N ALA A 14 -22.26 -9.43 -19.06
CA ALA A 14 -20.99 -8.77 -19.32
C ALA A 14 -20.79 -7.56 -18.38
N GLU A 15 -21.84 -6.80 -18.12
CA GLU A 15 -21.83 -5.68 -17.18
C GLU A 15 -21.52 -6.16 -15.76
N LYS A 16 -22.20 -7.21 -15.30
CA LYS A 16 -21.96 -7.80 -13.97
C LYS A 16 -20.54 -8.35 -13.82
N GLU A 17 -20.02 -8.99 -14.85
CA GLU A 17 -18.61 -9.47 -14.84
C GLU A 17 -17.62 -8.33 -14.78
N LEU A 18 -17.86 -7.24 -15.51
CA LEU A 18 -17.01 -6.06 -15.48
C LEU A 18 -17.00 -5.42 -14.09
N LEU A 19 -18.16 -5.23 -13.49
CA LEU A 19 -18.28 -4.65 -12.14
C LEU A 19 -17.61 -5.53 -11.09
N PHE A 20 -17.75 -6.85 -11.22
CA PHE A 20 -17.06 -7.77 -10.33
C PHE A 20 -15.54 -7.69 -10.47
N ALA A 21 -15.03 -7.59 -11.71
CA ALA A 21 -13.60 -7.42 -11.97
C ALA A 21 -13.07 -6.09 -11.40
N LEU A 22 -13.82 -5.00 -11.58
CA LEU A 22 -13.46 -3.68 -11.02
C LEU A 22 -13.44 -3.71 -9.48
N SER A 23 -14.40 -4.39 -8.86
CA SER A 23 -14.44 -4.60 -7.41
C SER A 23 -13.20 -5.36 -6.92
N LYS A 24 -12.75 -6.37 -7.66
CA LYS A 24 -11.53 -7.13 -7.33
C LYS A 24 -10.27 -6.30 -7.49
N SER A 25 -10.20 -5.46 -8.51
CA SER A 25 -9.08 -4.53 -8.70
C SER A 25 -9.01 -3.50 -7.57
N TYR A 26 -10.16 -2.98 -7.15
CA TYR A 26 -10.25 -2.08 -6.00
C TYR A 26 -9.80 -2.75 -4.70
N ASP A 27 -10.19 -4.00 -4.49
CA ASP A 27 -9.72 -4.80 -3.35
C ASP A 27 -8.19 -4.96 -3.38
N LEU A 28 -7.60 -5.23 -4.54
CA LEU A 28 -6.14 -5.32 -4.68
C LEU A 28 -5.46 -3.99 -4.34
N TYR A 29 -5.98 -2.88 -4.83
CA TYR A 29 -5.46 -1.54 -4.53
C TYR A 29 -5.39 -1.30 -3.01
N ASN A 30 -6.49 -1.54 -2.30
CA ASN A 30 -6.52 -1.38 -0.85
C ASN A 30 -5.63 -2.40 -0.13
N TYR A 31 -5.55 -3.62 -0.63
CA TYR A 31 -4.69 -4.65 -0.06
C TYR A 31 -3.21 -4.30 -0.15
N MET A 32 -2.79 -3.69 -1.26
CA MET A 32 -1.41 -3.21 -1.43
C MET A 32 -1.10 -2.01 -0.52
N LEU A 33 -2.05 -1.09 -0.33
CA LEU A 33 -1.91 -0.02 0.67
C LEU A 33 -1.82 -0.59 2.08
N GLN A 34 -2.62 -1.60 2.38
CA GLN A 34 -2.59 -2.31 3.66
C GLN A 34 -1.23 -3.01 3.91
N LEU A 35 -0.54 -3.45 2.85
CA LEU A 35 0.81 -3.99 2.97
C LEU A 35 1.80 -2.95 3.49
N ILE A 36 1.72 -1.71 3.01
CA ILE A 36 2.55 -0.61 3.53
C ILE A 36 2.30 -0.41 5.03
N VAL A 37 1.04 -0.45 5.44
CA VAL A 37 0.66 -0.35 6.87
C VAL A 37 1.22 -1.54 7.66
N ALA A 38 1.11 -2.75 7.14
CA ALA A 38 1.64 -3.95 7.80
C ALA A 38 3.17 -3.90 7.99
N LEU A 39 3.89 -3.42 6.97
CA LEU A 39 5.34 -3.21 7.05
C LEU A 39 5.69 -2.14 8.10
N THR A 40 4.91 -1.08 8.18
CA THR A 40 5.08 -0.01 9.17
C THR A 40 4.85 -0.53 10.59
N GLN A 41 3.82 -1.33 10.79
CA GLN A 41 3.54 -1.97 12.10
C GLN A 41 4.64 -2.94 12.51
N GLU A 42 5.19 -3.71 11.58
CA GLU A 42 6.35 -4.57 11.84
C GLU A 42 7.57 -3.74 12.25
N ALA A 43 7.82 -2.62 11.57
CA ALA A 43 8.89 -1.69 11.92
C ALA A 43 8.71 -1.10 13.34
N GLN A 44 7.49 -0.73 13.69
CA GLN A 44 7.17 -0.18 15.03
C GLN A 44 7.41 -1.21 16.13
N LYS A 45 6.99 -2.45 15.94
CA LYS A 45 7.25 -3.54 16.91
C LYS A 45 8.75 -3.75 17.14
N ARG A 46 9.52 -3.79 16.07
CA ARG A 46 10.98 -3.98 16.17
C ARG A 46 11.67 -2.77 16.77
N TYR A 47 11.20 -1.58 16.47
CA TYR A 47 11.72 -0.35 17.09
C TYR A 47 11.52 -0.35 18.60
N GLU A 48 10.35 -0.71 19.10
CA GLU A 48 10.07 -0.78 20.53
C GLU A 48 11.01 -1.77 21.26
N VAL A 49 11.24 -2.92 20.66
CA VAL A 49 12.16 -3.94 21.19
C VAL A 49 13.59 -3.42 21.23
N GLU A 50 14.04 -2.76 20.16
CA GLU A 50 15.40 -2.22 20.06
C GLU A 50 15.62 -1.05 21.02
N VAL A 51 14.62 -0.17 21.22
CA VAL A 51 14.67 0.91 22.21
C VAL A 51 14.85 0.35 23.62
N ALA A 52 14.04 -0.66 23.98
CA ALA A 52 14.15 -1.30 25.29
C ALA A 52 15.52 -1.96 25.50
N ARG A 53 16.04 -2.59 24.46
CA ARG A 53 17.39 -3.19 24.49
C ARG A 53 18.47 -2.14 24.65
N ALA A 54 18.42 -1.06 23.89
CA ALA A 54 19.38 0.05 23.96
C ALA A 54 19.41 0.68 25.36
N GLN A 55 18.25 0.87 25.96
CA GLN A 55 18.14 1.38 27.35
C GLN A 55 18.80 0.47 28.37
N ARG A 56 18.60 -0.86 28.25
CA ARG A 56 19.23 -1.84 29.14
C ARG A 56 20.75 -1.90 28.98
N GLU A 57 21.24 -1.78 27.76
CA GLU A 57 22.66 -1.89 27.43
C GLU A 57 23.41 -0.57 27.50
N GLY A 58 22.73 0.55 27.74
CA GLY A 58 23.32 1.89 27.69
C GLY A 58 23.80 2.29 26.29
N ALA A 59 23.22 1.67 25.25
CA ALA A 59 23.56 1.94 23.85
C ALA A 59 22.76 3.13 23.29
N PRO A 60 23.21 3.74 22.17
CA PRO A 60 22.45 4.78 21.51
C PRO A 60 21.06 4.29 21.06
N GLU A 61 20.07 5.17 21.17
CA GLU A 61 18.71 4.87 20.72
C GLU A 61 18.68 4.64 19.21
N PRO A 62 17.96 3.61 18.71
CA PRO A 62 17.84 3.38 17.27
C PRO A 62 17.03 4.49 16.60
N SER A 63 17.21 4.65 15.28
CA SER A 63 16.42 5.61 14.51
C SER A 63 14.94 5.24 14.48
N SER A 64 14.08 6.20 14.75
CA SER A 64 12.62 6.04 14.64
C SER A 64 12.09 6.38 13.23
N ARG A 65 12.97 6.80 12.33
CA ARG A 65 12.58 7.41 11.03
C ARG A 65 11.72 6.48 10.18
N PHE A 66 12.06 5.20 10.11
CA PHE A 66 11.29 4.23 9.32
C PHE A 66 10.00 3.82 10.02
N ALA A 67 10.04 3.47 11.30
CA ALA A 67 8.87 3.05 12.09
C ALA A 67 7.81 4.15 12.14
N TYR A 68 8.22 5.42 12.17
CA TYR A 68 7.34 6.58 12.23
C TYR A 68 7.48 7.48 11.00
N ASN A 69 7.68 6.87 9.84
CA ASN A 69 7.61 7.54 8.55
C ASN A 69 6.28 8.29 8.44
N ARG A 70 6.31 9.57 8.17
CA ARG A 70 5.12 10.46 8.24
C ARG A 70 4.04 10.07 7.24
N PHE A 71 4.43 9.67 6.03
CA PHE A 71 3.48 9.18 5.04
C PHE A 71 2.82 7.87 5.50
N ALA A 72 3.61 6.90 5.96
CA ALA A 72 3.13 5.59 6.37
C ALA A 72 2.21 5.66 7.60
N VAL A 73 2.54 6.50 8.58
CA VAL A 73 1.68 6.73 9.75
C VAL A 73 0.35 7.38 9.35
N GLN A 74 0.40 8.33 8.42
CA GLN A 74 -0.82 8.94 7.88
C GLN A 74 -1.69 7.92 7.16
N LEU A 75 -1.09 7.02 6.39
CA LEU A 75 -1.80 5.93 5.72
C LEU A 75 -2.40 4.94 6.74
N GLU A 76 -1.66 4.59 7.78
CA GLU A 76 -2.15 3.73 8.88
C GLU A 76 -3.40 4.31 9.55
N GLU A 77 -3.45 5.63 9.70
CA GLU A 77 -4.56 6.34 10.33
C GLU A 77 -5.67 6.76 9.34
N ASN A 78 -5.54 6.39 8.07
CA ASN A 78 -6.50 6.76 7.03
C ASN A 78 -7.82 6.03 7.24
N LYS A 79 -8.91 6.83 7.28
CA LYS A 79 -10.25 6.31 7.56
C LYS A 79 -10.79 5.42 6.45
N MET A 80 -10.60 5.79 5.19
CA MET A 80 -11.11 4.99 4.05
C MET A 80 -10.48 3.60 4.03
N LEU A 81 -9.17 3.52 4.25
CA LEU A 81 -8.46 2.24 4.29
C LEU A 81 -8.91 1.39 5.48
N ALA A 82 -9.05 1.98 6.65
CA ALA A 82 -9.53 1.30 7.84
C ALA A 82 -10.95 0.76 7.66
N ASP A 83 -11.85 1.55 7.11
CA ASP A 83 -13.23 1.17 6.84
C ASP A 83 -13.29 0.01 5.82
N TRP A 84 -12.50 0.09 4.75
CA TRP A 84 -12.41 -1.00 3.77
C TRP A 84 -11.91 -2.30 4.41
N ALA A 85 -10.85 -2.23 5.18
CA ALA A 85 -10.25 -3.38 5.87
C ALA A 85 -11.24 -4.03 6.84
N ASP A 86 -12.02 -3.23 7.55
CA ASP A 86 -13.03 -3.69 8.49
C ASP A 86 -14.19 -4.40 7.79
N VAL A 87 -14.73 -3.80 6.72
CA VAL A 87 -15.82 -4.38 5.92
C VAL A 87 -15.39 -5.70 5.27
N LYS A 88 -14.19 -5.74 4.69
CA LYS A 88 -13.65 -6.92 4.00
C LYS A 88 -13.02 -7.94 4.94
N LYS A 89 -12.84 -7.59 6.21
CA LYS A 89 -12.07 -8.38 7.19
C LYS A 89 -10.71 -8.77 6.64
N SER A 90 -10.07 -7.82 5.97
CA SER A 90 -8.79 -7.98 5.31
C SER A 90 -7.63 -7.74 6.29
N SER A 91 -6.63 -8.61 6.23
CA SER A 91 -5.45 -8.53 7.08
C SER A 91 -4.26 -9.23 6.40
N TRP A 92 -3.05 -8.77 6.69
CA TRP A 92 -1.81 -9.43 6.30
C TRP A 92 -1.31 -10.45 7.33
N GLU A 93 -2.06 -10.69 8.42
CA GLU A 93 -1.64 -11.60 9.50
C GLU A 93 -1.40 -13.04 9.02
N GLU A 94 -2.24 -13.54 8.11
CA GLU A 94 -2.06 -14.87 7.53
C GLU A 94 -0.80 -15.00 6.68
N ASP A 95 -0.31 -13.89 6.15
CA ASP A 95 0.86 -13.82 5.29
C ASP A 95 2.00 -13.02 5.93
N ILE A 96 2.07 -13.05 7.26
CA ILE A 96 3.07 -12.28 8.03
C ILE A 96 4.50 -12.64 7.64
N GLU A 97 4.76 -13.86 7.20
CA GLU A 97 6.09 -14.27 6.76
C GLU A 97 6.51 -13.53 5.47
N THR A 98 5.56 -13.27 4.57
CA THR A 98 5.81 -12.45 3.38
C THR A 98 6.11 -11.01 3.79
N VAL A 99 5.35 -10.45 4.72
CA VAL A 99 5.60 -9.10 5.27
C VAL A 99 7.03 -9.03 5.86
N ARG A 100 7.42 -10.00 6.66
CA ARG A 100 8.74 -10.05 7.29
C ARG A 100 9.88 -10.19 6.28
N LYS A 101 9.70 -10.96 5.22
CA LYS A 101 10.68 -11.06 4.13
C LYS A 101 10.89 -9.74 3.42
N ILE A 102 9.80 -9.05 3.10
CA ILE A 102 9.85 -7.72 2.47
C ILE A 102 10.51 -6.72 3.42
N TYR A 103 10.11 -6.72 4.68
CA TYR A 103 10.71 -5.88 5.71
C TYR A 103 12.24 -6.08 5.78
N THR A 104 12.69 -7.32 5.85
CA THR A 104 14.13 -7.65 5.90
C THR A 104 14.86 -7.17 4.65
N ALA A 105 14.27 -7.34 3.47
CA ALA A 105 14.84 -6.84 2.22
C ALA A 105 14.98 -5.31 2.24
N ILE A 106 13.96 -4.61 2.73
CA ILE A 106 13.98 -3.13 2.82
C ILE A 106 15.11 -2.67 3.75
N VAL A 107 15.15 -3.15 4.98
CA VAL A 107 16.11 -2.68 6.00
C VAL A 107 17.55 -3.10 5.71
N SER A 108 17.76 -4.09 4.86
CA SER A 108 19.08 -4.53 4.42
C SER A 108 19.58 -3.82 3.16
N SER A 109 18.80 -2.89 2.61
CA SER A 109 19.10 -2.24 1.33
C SER A 109 19.91 -0.96 1.49
N ASP A 110 20.61 -0.58 0.42
CA ASP A 110 21.29 0.72 0.31
C ASP A 110 20.29 1.88 0.36
N LEU A 111 19.10 1.68 -0.20
CA LEU A 111 18.02 2.68 -0.14
C LEU A 111 17.67 3.01 1.31
N TYR A 112 17.47 1.99 2.14
CA TYR A 112 17.19 2.18 3.57
C TYR A 112 18.33 2.90 4.28
N ALA A 113 19.57 2.49 4.07
CA ALA A 113 20.74 3.12 4.67
C ALA A 113 20.79 4.60 4.33
N SER A 114 20.59 4.96 3.06
CA SER A 114 20.59 6.36 2.62
C SER A 114 19.41 7.16 3.14
N TYR A 115 18.26 6.51 3.31
CA TYR A 115 17.08 7.13 3.93
C TYR A 115 17.35 7.50 5.38
N ILE A 116 17.91 6.57 6.16
CA ILE A 116 18.22 6.78 7.58
C ILE A 116 19.28 7.85 7.78
N ASP A 117 20.33 7.90 6.96
CA ASP A 117 21.42 8.87 7.09
C ASP A 117 21.13 10.25 6.47
N GLY A 118 20.01 10.39 5.79
CA GLY A 118 19.58 11.65 5.17
C GLY A 118 20.12 11.91 3.77
N SER A 119 20.89 10.97 3.19
CA SER A 119 21.55 11.17 1.89
C SER A 119 20.71 10.69 0.68
N MET A 120 19.53 10.11 0.92
CA MET A 120 18.70 9.52 -0.14
C MET A 120 18.39 10.47 -1.30
N THR A 121 18.22 11.74 -1.01
CA THR A 121 17.86 12.78 -1.98
C THR A 121 18.92 13.87 -2.16
N LYS A 122 20.19 13.57 -1.85
CA LYS A 122 21.29 14.54 -1.95
C LYS A 122 21.49 15.12 -3.36
N ASP A 123 21.07 14.39 -4.39
CA ASP A 123 21.16 14.79 -5.80
C ASP A 123 19.92 15.57 -6.29
N HIS A 124 18.95 15.81 -5.40
CA HIS A 124 17.77 16.62 -5.71
C HIS A 124 18.16 18.11 -5.79
N GLU A 125 17.65 18.82 -6.80
CA GLU A 125 17.91 20.25 -6.99
C GLU A 125 17.33 21.10 -5.86
N GLU A 126 16.19 20.68 -5.31
CA GLU A 126 15.50 21.34 -4.19
C GLU A 126 15.52 20.48 -2.95
N GLU A 127 15.70 21.10 -1.79
CA GLU A 127 15.57 20.43 -0.51
C GLU A 127 14.13 20.03 -0.26
N LEU A 128 13.89 18.74 0.01
CA LEU A 128 12.56 18.22 0.32
C LEU A 128 12.20 18.52 1.77
N THR A 129 10.90 18.79 2.01
CA THR A 129 10.37 18.79 3.37
C THR A 129 10.49 17.40 3.98
N ASP A 130 10.42 17.31 5.31
CA ASP A 130 10.48 16.03 6.01
C ASP A 130 9.39 15.04 5.54
N TYR A 131 8.18 15.53 5.31
CA TYR A 131 7.09 14.73 4.79
C TYR A 131 7.37 14.23 3.36
N ALA A 132 7.81 15.12 2.48
CA ALA A 132 8.14 14.77 1.10
C ALA A 132 9.31 13.77 1.02
N TYR A 133 10.28 13.89 1.92
CA TYR A 133 11.39 12.95 2.06
C TYR A 133 10.91 11.55 2.45
N ASP A 134 10.04 11.46 3.44
CA ASP A 134 9.42 10.20 3.89
C ASP A 134 8.58 9.57 2.79
N ARG A 135 7.79 10.38 2.08
CA ARG A 135 6.97 9.94 0.94
C ARG A 135 7.83 9.41 -0.20
N GLU A 136 8.94 10.09 -0.53
CA GLU A 136 9.87 9.67 -1.57
C GLU A 136 10.52 8.33 -1.23
N PHE A 137 10.85 8.08 0.03
CA PHE A 137 11.33 6.77 0.47
C PHE A 137 10.33 5.67 0.12
N TRP A 138 9.06 5.85 0.47
CA TRP A 138 8.05 4.83 0.19
C TRP A 138 7.78 4.65 -1.31
N ARG A 139 7.86 5.72 -2.08
CA ARG A 139 7.77 5.61 -3.54
C ARG A 139 8.86 4.72 -4.11
N ARG A 140 10.10 4.93 -3.69
CA ARG A 140 11.25 4.13 -4.12
C ARG A 140 11.20 2.70 -3.58
N ALA A 141 10.85 2.54 -2.30
CA ALA A 141 10.74 1.23 -1.66
C ALA A 141 9.63 0.38 -2.29
N TYR A 142 8.49 0.98 -2.58
CA TYR A 142 7.40 0.29 -3.27
C TYR A 142 7.83 -0.24 -4.64
N LYS A 143 8.47 0.60 -5.44
CA LYS A 143 8.98 0.19 -6.75
C LYS A 143 10.00 -0.94 -6.67
N THR A 144 10.91 -0.87 -5.71
CA THR A 144 12.03 -1.80 -5.62
C THR A 144 11.62 -3.13 -4.99
N PHE A 145 10.81 -3.12 -3.93
CA PHE A 145 10.57 -4.30 -3.10
C PHE A 145 9.16 -4.88 -3.24
N ILE A 146 8.21 -4.13 -3.73
CA ILE A 146 6.80 -4.55 -3.82
C ILE A 146 6.36 -4.72 -5.27
N GLN A 147 6.60 -3.74 -6.13
CA GLN A 147 6.20 -3.78 -7.53
C GLN A 147 6.88 -4.93 -8.31
N ASN A 148 8.17 -5.12 -8.09
CA ASN A 148 8.98 -6.14 -8.78
C ASN A 148 9.34 -7.27 -7.80
N ASN A 149 8.34 -7.98 -7.29
CA ASN A 149 8.52 -9.04 -6.31
C ASN A 149 7.76 -10.29 -6.76
N ASP A 150 8.48 -11.25 -7.32
CA ASP A 150 7.89 -12.48 -7.90
C ASP A 150 7.20 -13.34 -6.84
N ASP A 151 7.73 -13.43 -5.64
CA ASP A 151 7.12 -14.18 -4.53
C ASP A 151 5.80 -13.55 -4.10
N LEU A 152 5.75 -12.23 -4.04
CA LEU A 152 4.52 -11.49 -3.75
C LEU A 152 3.49 -11.67 -4.86
N ASP A 153 3.91 -11.59 -6.11
CA ASP A 153 3.05 -11.80 -7.28
C ASP A 153 2.42 -13.20 -7.25
N ALA A 154 3.20 -14.23 -6.95
CA ALA A 154 2.73 -15.60 -6.80
C ALA A 154 1.70 -15.74 -5.66
N LEU A 155 1.94 -15.12 -4.51
CA LEU A 155 1.01 -15.10 -3.38
C LEU A 155 -0.33 -14.46 -3.77
N LEU A 156 -0.29 -13.32 -4.45
CA LEU A 156 -1.48 -12.59 -4.87
C LEU A 156 -2.29 -13.38 -5.90
N GLU A 157 -1.62 -14.05 -6.82
CA GLU A 157 -2.24 -14.94 -7.81
C GLU A 157 -2.99 -16.11 -7.15
N GLU A 158 -2.42 -16.69 -6.10
CA GLU A 158 -3.08 -17.75 -5.30
C GLU A 158 -4.34 -17.24 -4.60
N LYS A 159 -4.34 -15.99 -4.16
CA LYS A 159 -5.48 -15.39 -3.46
C LYS A 159 -6.65 -15.06 -4.40
N SER A 160 -6.37 -14.65 -5.63
CA SER A 160 -7.40 -14.28 -6.60
C SER A 160 -6.87 -14.36 -8.03
N LEU A 161 -7.58 -15.10 -8.87
CA LEU A 161 -7.29 -15.19 -10.30
C LEU A 161 -7.41 -13.83 -11.02
N TYR A 162 -8.21 -12.90 -10.46
CA TYR A 162 -8.40 -11.57 -11.04
C TYR A 162 -7.21 -10.63 -10.79
N TRP A 163 -6.35 -10.94 -9.81
CA TRP A 163 -5.27 -10.05 -9.40
C TRP A 163 -4.03 -10.15 -10.27
N ASN A 164 -3.82 -11.28 -10.94
CA ASN A 164 -2.63 -11.50 -11.75
C ASN A 164 -2.49 -10.48 -12.89
N ASP A 165 -3.57 -10.25 -13.63
CA ASP A 165 -3.56 -9.36 -14.78
C ASP A 165 -3.64 -7.87 -14.38
N ASP A 166 -4.12 -7.57 -13.18
CA ASP A 166 -4.39 -6.20 -12.73
C ASP A 166 -3.25 -5.58 -11.92
N LYS A 167 -2.29 -6.38 -11.45
CA LYS A 167 -1.28 -5.91 -10.52
C LYS A 167 -0.46 -4.74 -11.06
N ASP A 168 -0.05 -4.77 -12.30
CA ASP A 168 0.78 -3.70 -12.89
C ASP A 168 0.05 -2.35 -12.89
N ILE A 169 -1.23 -2.34 -13.25
CA ILE A 169 -2.03 -1.12 -13.25
C ILE A 169 -2.33 -0.67 -11.82
N ILE A 170 -2.57 -1.60 -10.92
CA ILE A 170 -2.81 -1.29 -9.50
C ILE A 170 -1.55 -0.72 -8.85
N ASP A 171 -0.38 -1.25 -9.13
CA ASP A 171 0.89 -0.69 -8.67
C ASP A 171 1.05 0.76 -9.12
N THR A 172 0.65 1.09 -10.34
CA THR A 172 0.63 2.46 -10.86
C THR A 172 -0.28 3.36 -10.02
N PHE A 173 -1.48 2.88 -9.67
CA PHE A 173 -2.42 3.64 -8.83
C PHE A 173 -1.92 3.82 -7.40
N VAL A 174 -1.27 2.81 -6.82
CA VAL A 174 -0.64 2.94 -5.50
C VAL A 174 0.47 3.99 -5.53
N LEU A 175 1.33 3.98 -6.55
CA LEU A 175 2.39 4.97 -6.70
C LEU A 175 1.84 6.39 -6.87
N LYS A 176 0.74 6.56 -7.61
CA LYS A 176 0.05 7.85 -7.72
C LYS A 176 -0.52 8.31 -6.38
N THR A 177 -1.06 7.39 -5.58
CA THR A 177 -1.55 7.68 -4.23
C THR A 177 -0.41 8.16 -3.33
N ILE A 178 0.72 7.46 -3.34
CA ILE A 178 1.92 7.87 -2.59
C ILE A 178 2.34 9.28 -2.98
N LYS A 179 2.43 9.55 -4.28
CA LYS A 179 2.83 10.85 -4.80
C LYS A 179 1.87 11.98 -4.42
N ARG A 180 0.56 11.67 -4.32
CA ARG A 180 -0.49 12.66 -4.08
C ARG A 180 -0.68 12.97 -2.59
N PHE A 181 -0.27 12.10 -1.69
CA PHE A 181 -0.43 12.33 -0.26
C PHE A 181 0.33 13.58 0.19
N GLU A 182 -0.32 14.35 1.06
CA GLU A 182 0.20 15.61 1.60
C GLU A 182 0.00 15.67 3.12
N PRO A 183 0.75 16.54 3.83
CA PRO A 183 0.63 16.67 5.28
C PRO A 183 -0.67 17.39 5.66
N THR A 184 -1.76 16.63 5.71
CA THR A 184 -3.08 17.10 6.13
C THR A 184 -3.50 16.38 7.41
N SER A 185 -4.76 16.61 7.87
CA SER A 185 -5.33 15.79 8.92
C SER A 185 -5.30 14.31 8.53
N LYS A 186 -4.82 13.46 9.42
CA LYS A 186 -4.51 12.05 9.16
C LYS A 186 -5.70 11.22 8.66
N ALA A 187 -6.93 11.63 9.05
CA ALA A 187 -8.15 10.94 8.65
C ALA A 187 -8.74 11.44 7.32
N ASP A 188 -8.27 12.58 6.81
CA ASP A 188 -8.96 13.33 5.75
C ASP A 188 -8.36 13.12 4.35
N GLN A 189 -7.21 12.47 4.22
CA GLN A 189 -6.60 12.23 2.92
C GLN A 189 -7.41 11.20 2.13
N GLU A 190 -7.96 11.62 1.01
CA GLU A 190 -8.75 10.73 0.16
C GLU A 190 -7.88 9.72 -0.60
N LEU A 191 -8.31 8.48 -0.57
CA LEU A 191 -7.82 7.41 -1.45
C LEU A 191 -8.63 7.42 -2.76
N LEU A 192 -8.18 6.65 -3.74
CA LEU A 192 -8.97 6.43 -4.95
C LEU A 192 -10.24 5.65 -4.57
N PRO A 193 -11.44 6.17 -4.89
CA PRO A 193 -12.68 5.47 -4.61
C PRO A 193 -12.89 4.29 -5.57
N GLU A 194 -13.71 3.33 -5.18
CA GLU A 194 -14.10 2.21 -6.04
C GLU A 194 -14.81 2.70 -7.31
N TYR A 195 -15.64 3.72 -7.16
CA TYR A 195 -16.32 4.38 -8.26
C TYR A 195 -15.95 5.86 -8.28
N LYS A 196 -15.99 6.45 -9.46
CA LYS A 196 -15.64 7.87 -9.65
C LYS A 196 -16.57 8.80 -8.88
N ASP A 197 -17.84 8.49 -8.85
CA ASP A 197 -18.90 9.18 -8.12
C ASP A 197 -19.89 8.14 -7.57
N GLU A 198 -20.70 8.51 -6.58
CA GLU A 198 -21.80 7.66 -6.09
C GLU A 198 -22.84 7.37 -7.18
N GLU A 199 -23.04 8.31 -8.11
CA GLU A 199 -23.92 8.13 -9.26
C GLU A 199 -23.45 7.01 -10.18
N ASP A 200 -22.14 6.84 -10.36
CA ASP A 200 -21.60 5.73 -11.16
C ASP A 200 -21.88 4.36 -10.50
N ARG A 201 -21.95 4.34 -9.17
CA ARG A 201 -22.31 3.15 -8.41
C ARG A 201 -23.80 2.78 -8.56
N ASP A 202 -24.67 3.78 -8.54
CA ASP A 202 -26.12 3.59 -8.67
C ASP A 202 -26.52 3.18 -10.09
N PHE A 203 -25.70 3.51 -11.08
CA PHE A 203 -25.84 3.05 -12.46
C PHE A 203 -25.48 1.56 -12.63
N ALA A 204 -24.76 1.02 -11.72
CA ALA A 204 -24.33 -0.36 -11.67
C ALA A 204 -25.29 -1.22 -10.87
#